data_1292b98b217acd26f1eaa1f39e44c550
#
_entry.id   1292b98b217acd26f1eaa1f39e44c550
#
_cell.length_a   1.000
_cell.length_b   1.000
_cell.length_c   1.000
_cell.angle_alpha   90.00
_cell.angle_beta   90.00
_cell.angle_gamma   90.00
#
_symmetry.space_group_name_H-M   'P 1'
#
loop_
_entity.id
_entity.type
_entity.pdbx_description
1 polymer ?
#
loop_
_entity_poly.entity_id
_entity_poly.type
_entity_poly.pdbx_seq_one_letter_code
_entity_poly.pdbx_strand_id
1 'polypeptide(L)'
;MPNLDSQHRLWSNPDEEYWAHFLHVASTICVASALWIGGIIAPSSAIAGTLDDVRARGALICGVSEGLPGFSEKDGSGVWRGFDVDFCKAVAAVVFGDITKVEYRPLSAEARFEALKDRRIDLLSRNSTWTMSRDLDLGLEFAGISYFDGQGFLLPALYGATSPLQLGGAKICVATGTTSEENASAFFQSHNLKVSFLTFTERAQAHAAYADKKCDAFTGDRSALAAERSVLSSPDDHVILRDVISKEPLGPVIRKDDSRWTGLIRWTLFALINAEELGISSKSVGAEKGEQAVALGAPAVRSLGLPRDWLVKLIGGVGNYAEIFERNLGPDTPLKLNRGMNALWNEGGLLYAPPMQ
;
A
#
# COMPACT_ATOMS: atom_id res chain seq x y z
N MET A 1 -58.99 -30.73 -23.59
CA MET A 1 -60.28 -30.63 -24.27
C MET A 1 -61.14 -29.63 -23.54
N PRO A 2 -61.85 -28.70 -24.17
CA PRO A 2 -61.84 -28.23 -25.56
C PRO A 2 -61.24 -26.80 -25.62
N ASN A 3 -60.70 -26.30 -26.65
CA ASN A 3 -61.00 -25.99 -28.05
C ASN A 3 -61.90 -24.79 -28.28
N LEU A 4 -61.52 -24.05 -29.31
CA LEU A 4 -62.27 -23.13 -30.19
C LEU A 4 -62.24 -21.66 -29.75
N ASP A 5 -61.92 -20.77 -30.55
CA ASP A 5 -61.82 -20.55 -32.01
C ASP A 5 -62.35 -19.11 -32.25
N SER A 6 -61.68 -18.44 -33.20
CA SER A 6 -62.19 -17.38 -34.05
C SER A 6 -62.84 -16.13 -33.43
N GLN A 7 -62.26 -15.01 -33.76
CA GLN A 7 -62.95 -14.01 -34.62
C GLN A 7 -62.00 -12.98 -35.23
N HIS A 8 -61.81 -13.10 -36.54
CA HIS A 8 -61.45 -12.03 -37.45
C HIS A 8 -62.50 -10.90 -37.38
N ARG A 9 -62.09 -9.67 -37.25
CA ARG A 9 -62.82 -8.54 -37.90
C ARG A 9 -61.84 -7.53 -38.42
N LEU A 10 -61.87 -7.39 -39.69
CA LEU A 10 -61.52 -6.32 -40.59
C LEU A 10 -61.77 -4.91 -40.02
N TRP A 11 -60.80 -4.06 -40.10
CA TRP A 11 -61.01 -2.63 -40.23
C TRP A 11 -60.22 -2.15 -41.44
N SER A 12 -61.00 -1.69 -42.43
CA SER A 12 -60.62 -1.04 -43.66
C SER A 12 -59.97 0.33 -43.38
N ASN A 13 -58.93 0.57 -44.12
CA ASN A 13 -58.19 1.84 -44.16
C ASN A 13 -58.98 2.86 -45.00
N PRO A 14 -59.23 4.09 -44.51
CA PRO A 14 -59.45 5.22 -45.38
C PRO A 14 -58.35 6.21 -45.02
N ASP A 15 -57.60 6.64 -46.06
CA ASP A 15 -56.98 7.96 -46.17
C ASP A 15 -55.70 7.93 -47.02
N GLU A 16 -55.89 7.61 -48.29
CA GLU A 16 -54.87 7.77 -49.33
C GLU A 16 -54.88 9.14 -50.02
N GLU A 17 -55.56 10.12 -49.48
CA GLU A 17 -55.71 11.43 -50.18
C GLU A 17 -55.03 12.63 -49.53
N TYR A 18 -54.20 12.48 -48.51
CA TYR A 18 -53.59 13.62 -47.84
C TYR A 18 -52.13 13.89 -48.16
N TRP A 19 -51.49 13.12 -49.02
CA TRP A 19 -50.04 13.23 -49.26
C TRP A 19 -49.61 13.97 -50.51
N ALA A 20 -50.53 14.53 -51.30
CA ALA A 20 -50.18 15.15 -52.55
C ALA A 20 -49.92 16.68 -52.50
N HIS A 21 -50.09 17.35 -51.38
CA HIS A 21 -49.90 18.82 -51.28
C HIS A 21 -48.74 19.31 -50.40
N PHE A 22 -47.90 18.42 -49.86
CA PHE A 22 -46.78 18.84 -49.01
C PHE A 22 -45.39 18.79 -49.67
N LEU A 23 -45.32 18.51 -50.99
CA LEU A 23 -43.99 18.25 -51.65
C LEU A 23 -43.51 19.52 -52.48
N HIS A 24 -44.11 20.66 -52.39
CA HIS A 24 -43.70 21.84 -53.21
C HIS A 24 -43.22 23.06 -52.39
N VAL A 25 -43.10 23.01 -51.07
CA VAL A 25 -42.66 24.18 -50.27
C VAL A 25 -41.33 23.84 -49.47
N ALA A 26 -40.85 22.62 -49.55
CA ALA A 26 -39.64 22.19 -48.78
C ALA A 26 -38.33 22.27 -49.58
N SER A 27 -38.32 22.86 -50.81
CA SER A 27 -37.15 22.78 -51.70
C SER A 27 -36.27 24.04 -51.74
N THR A 28 -36.55 25.06 -50.91
CA THR A 28 -35.81 26.35 -51.00
C THR A 28 -35.14 26.80 -49.69
N ILE A 29 -35.13 26.01 -48.63
CA ILE A 29 -34.50 26.38 -47.33
C ILE A 29 -33.40 25.42 -46.88
N CYS A 30 -32.92 24.50 -47.72
CA CYS A 30 -31.87 23.50 -47.31
C CYS A 30 -30.47 23.80 -47.84
N VAL A 31 -30.13 25.01 -48.25
CA VAL A 31 -28.75 25.33 -48.73
C VAL A 31 -27.98 26.31 -47.83
N ALA A 32 -28.58 26.84 -46.76
CA ALA A 32 -27.91 27.83 -45.91
C ALA A 32 -27.56 27.39 -44.46
N SER A 33 -27.68 26.11 -44.12
CA SER A 33 -27.41 25.64 -42.72
C SER A 33 -26.36 24.54 -42.60
N ALA A 34 -25.55 24.30 -43.64
CA ALA A 34 -24.51 23.23 -43.64
C ALA A 34 -23.09 23.71 -43.28
N LEU A 35 -22.97 24.88 -42.67
CA LEU A 35 -21.68 25.42 -42.23
C LEU A 35 -21.87 25.99 -40.83
N TRP A 36 -21.69 25.17 -39.77
CA TRP A 36 -21.32 25.55 -38.40
C TRP A 36 -21.68 24.45 -37.40
N ILE A 37 -21.29 23.19 -37.70
CA ILE A 37 -21.06 22.17 -36.65
C ILE A 37 -19.65 21.63 -36.86
N GLY A 38 -18.67 22.50 -36.87
CA GLY A 38 -17.33 22.20 -36.46
C GLY A 38 -17.39 22.06 -34.93
N GLY A 39 -17.86 20.93 -34.46
CA GLY A 39 -17.74 20.58 -33.05
C GLY A 39 -16.27 20.74 -32.66
N ILE A 40 -15.97 21.74 -31.85
CA ILE A 40 -14.73 21.79 -31.09
C ILE A 40 -14.78 20.51 -30.24
N ILE A 41 -14.21 19.43 -30.76
CA ILE A 41 -13.77 18.30 -29.94
C ILE A 41 -12.66 18.93 -29.10
N ALA A 42 -13.04 19.56 -27.99
CA ALA A 42 -12.10 19.88 -26.94
C ALA A 42 -11.42 18.55 -26.61
N PRO A 43 -10.09 18.45 -26.74
CA PRO A 43 -9.43 17.25 -26.33
C PRO A 43 -9.89 17.04 -24.88
N SER A 44 -10.56 15.93 -24.61
CA SER A 44 -10.85 15.48 -23.26
C SER A 44 -9.46 15.42 -22.62
N SER A 45 -9.13 16.40 -21.78
CA SER A 45 -7.88 16.36 -21.02
C SER A 45 -7.97 15.09 -20.21
N ALA A 46 -7.38 14.02 -20.72
CA ALA A 46 -7.19 12.82 -19.94
C ALA A 46 -6.50 13.31 -18.67
N ILE A 47 -7.18 13.17 -17.53
CA ILE A 47 -6.59 13.52 -16.24
C ILE A 47 -5.29 12.70 -16.17
N ALA A 48 -4.15 13.39 -16.15
CA ALA A 48 -2.85 12.75 -16.08
C ALA A 48 -2.85 11.85 -14.83
N GLY A 49 -2.55 10.58 -15.02
CA GLY A 49 -2.48 9.62 -13.92
C GLY A 49 -1.26 9.89 -13.03
N THR A 50 -1.26 9.34 -11.84
CA THR A 50 -0.14 9.52 -10.89
C THR A 50 1.21 9.17 -11.50
N LEU A 51 1.28 8.14 -12.34
CA LEU A 51 2.52 7.76 -13.03
C LEU A 51 3.04 8.86 -13.96
N ASP A 52 2.15 9.54 -14.68
CA ASP A 52 2.52 10.61 -15.60
C ASP A 52 2.98 11.86 -14.82
N ASP A 53 2.30 12.18 -13.72
CA ASP A 53 2.72 13.27 -12.81
C ASP A 53 4.11 13.00 -12.20
N VAL A 54 4.35 11.76 -11.73
CA VAL A 54 5.64 11.32 -11.18
C VAL A 54 6.75 11.43 -12.22
N ARG A 55 6.50 10.96 -13.45
CA ARG A 55 7.46 11.07 -14.56
C ARG A 55 7.75 12.51 -14.94
N ALA A 56 6.73 13.34 -15.05
CA ALA A 56 6.88 14.76 -15.40
C ALA A 56 7.69 15.52 -14.35
N ARG A 57 7.51 15.21 -13.08
CA ARG A 57 8.25 15.80 -11.96
C ARG A 57 9.70 15.28 -11.87
N GLY A 58 9.98 14.09 -12.36
CA GLY A 58 11.31 13.46 -12.31
C GLY A 58 11.69 12.86 -10.97
N ALA A 59 10.74 12.75 -10.02
CA ALA A 59 10.94 12.13 -8.70
C ALA A 59 9.61 11.57 -8.15
N LEU A 60 9.70 10.49 -7.37
CA LEU A 60 8.61 9.94 -6.56
C LEU A 60 8.55 10.69 -5.23
N ILE A 61 7.38 11.19 -4.82
CA ILE A 61 7.16 11.68 -3.46
C ILE A 61 6.58 10.54 -2.62
N CYS A 62 7.38 10.01 -1.70
CA CYS A 62 7.02 8.86 -0.88
C CYS A 62 6.81 9.25 0.59
N GLY A 63 5.62 8.96 1.13
CA GLY A 63 5.32 9.10 2.54
C GLY A 63 5.90 7.95 3.34
N VAL A 64 6.64 8.26 4.39
CA VAL A 64 7.31 7.31 5.27
C VAL A 64 7.04 7.65 6.74
N SER A 65 7.43 6.80 7.68
CA SER A 65 7.35 7.09 9.12
C SER A 65 8.38 8.17 9.52
N GLU A 66 8.12 8.82 10.64
CA GLU A 66 8.94 9.91 11.19
C GLU A 66 10.26 9.47 11.83
N GLY A 67 10.57 8.20 11.79
CA GLY A 67 11.80 7.62 12.37
C GLY A 67 11.53 6.31 13.09
N LEU A 68 11.18 5.26 12.34
CA LEU A 68 11.01 3.91 12.85
C LEU A 68 12.23 3.06 12.45
N PRO A 69 13.11 2.70 13.39
CA PRO A 69 14.28 1.89 13.10
C PRO A 69 13.97 0.63 12.29
N GLY A 70 14.78 0.37 11.26
CA GLY A 70 14.62 -0.75 10.35
C GLY A 70 13.50 -0.59 9.30
N PHE A 71 12.53 0.31 9.49
CA PHE A 71 11.46 0.58 8.50
C PHE A 71 11.70 1.88 7.74
N SER A 72 11.80 3.00 8.43
CA SER A 72 12.13 4.28 7.83
C SER A 72 12.76 5.21 8.86
N GLU A 73 14.05 5.43 8.73
CA GLU A 73 14.83 6.30 9.60
C GLU A 73 15.94 6.99 8.80
N LYS A 74 16.48 8.07 9.35
CA LYS A 74 17.70 8.68 8.84
C LYS A 74 18.89 8.13 9.59
N ASP A 75 19.90 7.71 8.85
CA ASP A 75 21.19 7.34 9.45
C ASP A 75 21.96 8.60 9.93
N GLY A 76 23.10 8.38 10.57
CA GLY A 76 23.95 9.47 11.10
C GLY A 76 24.44 10.47 10.05
N SER A 77 24.34 10.15 8.76
CA SER A 77 24.63 11.08 7.64
C SER A 77 23.39 11.77 7.07
N GLY A 78 22.20 11.50 7.64
CA GLY A 78 20.93 12.05 7.21
C GLY A 78 20.29 11.33 6.03
N VAL A 79 20.84 10.18 5.61
CA VAL A 79 20.31 9.38 4.51
C VAL A 79 19.20 8.47 5.01
N TRP A 80 18.07 8.46 4.30
CA TRP A 80 16.95 7.57 4.59
C TRP A 80 17.29 6.10 4.32
N ARG A 81 16.97 5.22 5.30
CA ARG A 81 17.15 3.77 5.26
C ARG A 81 15.93 3.06 5.84
N GLY A 82 15.79 1.77 5.51
CA GLY A 82 14.77 0.90 6.08
C GLY A 82 13.93 0.19 5.04
N PHE A 83 13.14 -0.76 5.49
CA PHE A 83 12.29 -1.64 4.66
C PHE A 83 11.28 -0.84 3.80
N ASP A 84 10.58 0.11 4.43
CA ASP A 84 9.62 0.98 3.74
C ASP A 84 10.34 1.94 2.76
N VAL A 85 11.51 2.44 3.15
CA VAL A 85 12.36 3.30 2.30
C VAL A 85 12.87 2.54 1.08
N ASP A 86 13.26 1.28 1.24
CA ASP A 86 13.73 0.48 0.13
C ASP A 86 12.60 0.12 -0.84
N PHE A 87 11.35 0.03 -0.37
CA PHE A 87 10.21 -0.09 -1.27
C PHE A 87 9.97 1.20 -2.09
N CYS A 88 10.11 2.39 -1.49
CA CYS A 88 10.09 3.66 -2.25
C CYS A 88 11.19 3.69 -3.33
N LYS A 89 12.42 3.27 -2.98
CA LYS A 89 13.53 3.14 -3.94
C LYS A 89 13.23 2.13 -5.05
N ALA A 90 12.57 1.01 -4.70
CA ALA A 90 12.13 0.00 -5.66
C ALA A 90 11.20 0.61 -6.72
N VAL A 91 10.20 1.39 -6.29
CA VAL A 91 9.30 2.08 -7.21
C VAL A 91 10.04 3.10 -8.07
N ALA A 92 10.98 3.85 -7.51
CA ALA A 92 11.80 4.79 -8.27
C ALA A 92 12.69 4.08 -9.31
N ALA A 93 13.26 2.93 -8.96
CA ALA A 93 14.00 2.09 -9.89
C ALA A 93 13.13 1.62 -11.08
N VAL A 94 11.88 1.24 -10.80
CA VAL A 94 10.91 0.83 -11.85
C VAL A 94 10.54 1.98 -12.76
N VAL A 95 10.28 3.17 -12.22
CA VAL A 95 9.80 4.33 -12.99
C VAL A 95 10.93 5.02 -13.75
N PHE A 96 12.09 5.19 -13.11
CA PHE A 96 13.21 6.01 -13.61
C PHE A 96 14.47 5.21 -13.94
N GLY A 97 14.57 3.96 -13.47
CA GLY A 97 15.82 3.20 -13.51
C GLY A 97 16.88 3.72 -12.51
N ASP A 98 16.47 4.54 -11.53
CA ASP A 98 17.35 5.22 -10.59
C ASP A 98 16.70 5.27 -9.21
N ILE A 99 17.30 4.59 -8.23
CA ILE A 99 16.82 4.51 -6.84
C ILE A 99 16.91 5.84 -6.09
N THR A 100 17.63 6.82 -6.59
CA THR A 100 17.84 8.13 -5.95
C THR A 100 16.70 9.11 -6.24
N LYS A 101 15.82 8.81 -7.20
CA LYS A 101 14.70 9.65 -7.62
C LYS A 101 13.50 9.57 -6.67
N VAL A 102 13.74 9.77 -5.38
CA VAL A 102 12.74 9.75 -4.31
C VAL A 102 12.88 10.99 -3.42
N GLU A 103 11.75 11.65 -3.18
CA GLU A 103 11.58 12.63 -2.11
C GLU A 103 10.81 11.97 -0.96
N TYR A 104 11.40 11.94 0.22
CA TYR A 104 10.75 11.34 1.39
C TYR A 104 9.98 12.42 2.17
N ARG A 105 8.73 12.09 2.55
CA ARG A 105 7.88 12.90 3.42
C ARG A 105 7.60 12.11 4.70
N PRO A 106 8.25 12.48 5.82
CA PRO A 106 7.92 11.88 7.12
C PRO A 106 6.50 12.31 7.54
N LEU A 107 5.69 11.35 7.99
CA LEU A 107 4.29 11.56 8.33
C LEU A 107 3.95 10.81 9.62
N SER A 108 3.17 11.44 10.49
CA SER A 108 2.58 10.81 11.66
C SER A 108 1.53 9.76 11.25
N ALA A 109 1.12 8.94 12.21
CA ALA A 109 0.05 7.95 11.97
C ALA A 109 -1.27 8.63 11.59
N GLU A 110 -1.55 9.79 12.14
CA GLU A 110 -2.77 10.55 11.91
C GLU A 110 -2.77 11.25 10.54
N ALA A 111 -1.65 11.89 10.17
CA ALA A 111 -1.57 12.72 8.96
C ALA A 111 -1.40 11.93 7.65
N ARG A 112 -1.01 10.64 7.71
CA ARG A 112 -0.54 9.89 6.54
C ARG A 112 -1.57 9.73 5.42
N PHE A 113 -2.83 9.44 5.77
CA PHE A 113 -3.87 9.20 4.77
C PHE A 113 -4.36 10.48 4.12
N GLU A 114 -4.48 11.57 4.87
CA GLU A 114 -4.81 12.88 4.32
C GLU A 114 -3.70 13.40 3.40
N ALA A 115 -2.42 13.15 3.73
CA ALA A 115 -1.32 13.51 2.85
C ALA A 115 -1.42 12.83 1.47
N LEU A 116 -1.91 11.59 1.43
CA LEU A 116 -2.11 10.85 0.18
C LEU A 116 -3.34 11.35 -0.60
N LYS A 117 -4.46 11.60 0.08
CA LYS A 117 -5.67 12.18 -0.52
C LYS A 117 -5.42 13.55 -1.13
N ASP A 118 -4.72 14.42 -0.40
CA ASP A 118 -4.36 15.78 -0.80
C ASP A 118 -3.27 15.83 -1.87
N ARG A 119 -2.84 14.70 -2.41
CA ARG A 119 -1.76 14.60 -3.41
C ARG A 119 -0.42 15.19 -2.95
N ARG A 120 -0.19 15.30 -1.64
CA ARG A 120 1.09 15.72 -1.06
C ARG A 120 2.16 14.62 -1.15
N ILE A 121 1.73 13.38 -1.37
CA ILE A 121 2.54 12.20 -1.66
C ILE A 121 1.90 11.37 -2.78
N ASP A 122 2.71 10.60 -3.51
CA ASP A 122 2.25 9.70 -4.57
C ASP A 122 2.01 8.29 -4.06
N LEU A 123 2.80 7.87 -3.09
CA LEU A 123 2.83 6.57 -2.46
C LEU A 123 3.02 6.74 -0.96
N LEU A 124 2.27 6.00 -0.17
CA LEU A 124 2.51 5.84 1.26
C LEU A 124 3.14 4.46 1.50
N SER A 125 4.43 4.42 1.79
CA SER A 125 5.17 3.23 2.23
C SER A 125 5.54 3.43 3.69
N ARG A 126 4.63 3.01 4.57
CA ARG A 126 4.70 3.25 6.00
C ARG A 126 3.82 2.23 6.69
N ASN A 127 4.38 1.36 7.48
CA ASN A 127 3.70 0.29 8.26
C ASN A 127 2.20 0.56 8.52
N SER A 128 1.40 0.53 7.45
CA SER A 128 -0.04 0.83 7.47
C SER A 128 -0.84 -0.44 7.27
N THR A 129 -1.67 -0.77 8.24
CA THR A 129 -2.52 -1.96 8.22
C THR A 129 -3.64 -1.81 7.20
N TRP A 130 -3.81 -2.78 6.34
CA TRP A 130 -4.94 -2.91 5.45
C TRP A 130 -6.18 -3.34 6.23
N THR A 131 -7.16 -2.45 6.33
CA THR A 131 -8.47 -2.73 6.93
C THR A 131 -9.57 -2.40 5.94
N MET A 132 -10.75 -3.01 6.13
CA MET A 132 -11.90 -2.76 5.28
C MET A 132 -12.31 -1.28 5.29
N SER A 133 -12.31 -0.61 6.45
CA SER A 133 -12.66 0.80 6.54
C SER A 133 -11.64 1.70 5.80
N ARG A 134 -10.35 1.43 5.95
CA ARG A 134 -9.31 2.20 5.24
C ARG A 134 -9.40 2.04 3.73
N ASP A 135 -9.76 0.85 3.27
CA ASP A 135 -9.88 0.55 1.84
C ASP A 135 -11.17 1.09 1.23
N LEU A 136 -12.31 0.95 1.92
CA LEU A 136 -13.61 1.32 1.38
C LEU A 136 -14.00 2.78 1.66
N ASP A 137 -13.72 3.29 2.88
CA ASP A 137 -14.26 4.58 3.32
C ASP A 137 -13.33 5.76 3.01
N LEU A 138 -12.01 5.52 2.87
CA LEU A 138 -11.05 6.60 2.72
C LEU A 138 -10.75 6.99 1.26
N GLY A 139 -11.27 6.27 0.26
CA GLY A 139 -10.92 6.48 -1.15
C GLY A 139 -9.46 6.13 -1.46
N LEU A 140 -8.90 5.19 -0.71
CA LEU A 140 -7.53 4.71 -0.84
C LEU A 140 -7.54 3.24 -1.27
N GLU A 141 -6.41 2.76 -1.76
CA GLU A 141 -6.22 1.37 -2.18
C GLU A 141 -4.89 0.85 -1.65
N PHE A 142 -4.91 -0.38 -1.11
CA PHE A 142 -3.71 -1.10 -0.75
C PHE A 142 -3.23 -1.92 -1.95
N ALA A 143 -2.00 -1.71 -2.37
CA ALA A 143 -1.46 -2.39 -3.55
C ALA A 143 -1.01 -3.84 -3.30
N GLY A 144 -1.04 -4.29 -2.07
CA GLY A 144 -0.67 -5.62 -1.61
C GLY A 144 -0.21 -5.60 -0.16
N ILE A 145 0.13 -6.78 0.37
CA ILE A 145 0.71 -6.91 1.71
C ILE A 145 2.22 -7.05 1.56
N SER A 146 2.96 -6.07 2.06
CA SER A 146 4.43 -6.08 2.06
C SER A 146 5.01 -6.70 3.33
N TYR A 147 4.25 -6.73 4.43
CA TYR A 147 4.68 -7.30 5.69
C TYR A 147 3.48 -7.85 6.49
N PHE A 148 3.53 -9.10 6.88
CA PHE A 148 2.55 -9.74 7.76
C PHE A 148 2.98 -9.54 9.20
N ASP A 149 2.19 -8.82 9.97
CA ASP A 149 2.45 -8.53 11.39
C ASP A 149 1.24 -8.87 12.27
N GLY A 150 1.37 -8.60 13.52
CA GLY A 150 0.33 -8.68 14.52
C GLY A 150 0.61 -7.73 15.67
N GLN A 151 -0.42 -7.30 16.37
CA GLN A 151 -0.27 -6.42 17.51
C GLN A 151 0.16 -7.16 18.77
N GLY A 152 1.09 -6.58 19.53
CA GLY A 152 1.59 -7.11 20.80
C GLY A 152 1.79 -6.03 21.86
N PHE A 153 2.50 -6.40 22.92
CA PHE A 153 2.81 -5.52 24.05
C PHE A 153 4.30 -5.63 24.40
N LEU A 154 4.95 -4.49 24.53
CA LEU A 154 6.31 -4.33 25.04
C LEU A 154 6.21 -3.85 26.50
N LEU A 155 6.92 -4.50 27.42
CA LEU A 155 6.95 -4.14 28.83
C LEU A 155 8.27 -4.52 29.46
N PRO A 156 8.63 -3.96 30.64
CA PRO A 156 9.79 -4.39 31.40
C PRO A 156 9.71 -5.87 31.80
N ALA A 157 10.78 -6.64 31.55
CA ALA A 157 10.85 -8.06 31.87
C ALA A 157 10.65 -8.33 33.37
N LEU A 158 11.06 -7.39 34.21
CA LEU A 158 10.92 -7.48 35.68
C LEU A 158 9.45 -7.59 36.15
N TYR A 159 8.45 -7.23 35.33
CA TYR A 159 7.04 -7.39 35.69
C TYR A 159 6.58 -8.85 35.63
N GLY A 160 7.34 -9.73 34.99
CA GLY A 160 7.08 -11.17 34.94
C GLY A 160 5.80 -11.56 34.21
N ALA A 161 5.10 -10.61 33.56
CA ALA A 161 3.90 -10.90 32.78
C ALA A 161 4.27 -11.66 31.50
N THR A 162 3.52 -12.72 31.19
CA THR A 162 3.70 -13.58 30.03
C THR A 162 2.55 -13.49 29.03
N SER A 163 1.43 -12.86 29.46
CA SER A 163 0.24 -12.65 28.62
C SER A 163 -0.35 -11.26 28.85
N PRO A 164 -0.97 -10.61 27.85
CA PRO A 164 -1.67 -9.35 28.02
C PRO A 164 -2.88 -9.45 28.98
N LEU A 165 -3.38 -10.64 29.24
CA LEU A 165 -4.43 -10.88 30.24
C LEU A 165 -3.97 -10.53 31.68
N GLN A 166 -2.67 -10.43 31.91
CA GLN A 166 -2.09 -10.05 33.21
C GLN A 166 -1.87 -8.54 33.35
N LEU A 167 -2.25 -7.74 32.35
CA LEU A 167 -2.07 -6.28 32.36
C LEU A 167 -3.26 -5.52 32.95
N GLY A 168 -4.15 -6.19 33.71
CA GLY A 168 -5.25 -5.52 34.44
C GLY A 168 -4.72 -4.44 35.40
N GLY A 169 -5.25 -3.22 35.31
CA GLY A 169 -4.79 -2.07 36.07
C GLY A 169 -3.62 -1.29 35.45
N ALA A 170 -2.99 -1.82 34.41
CA ALA A 170 -1.83 -1.20 33.78
C ALA A 170 -2.20 0.09 33.03
N LYS A 171 -1.20 0.98 32.92
CA LYS A 171 -1.19 2.14 32.07
C LYS A 171 -0.42 1.79 30.78
N ILE A 172 -1.06 1.95 29.63
CA ILE A 172 -0.54 1.51 28.34
C ILE A 172 -0.33 2.69 27.41
N CYS A 173 0.90 2.88 26.93
CA CYS A 173 1.21 3.84 25.88
C CYS A 173 0.76 3.30 24.51
N VAL A 174 0.15 4.16 23.69
CA VAL A 174 -0.26 3.83 22.32
C VAL A 174 -0.25 5.07 21.43
N ALA A 175 0.05 4.89 20.15
CA ALA A 175 -0.06 5.97 19.16
C ALA A 175 -1.52 6.10 18.70
N THR A 176 -2.05 7.33 18.69
CA THR A 176 -3.40 7.64 18.20
C THR A 176 -3.47 7.51 16.67
N GLY A 177 -4.67 7.30 16.13
CA GLY A 177 -4.89 7.12 14.69
C GLY A 177 -4.36 5.78 14.15
N THR A 178 -4.17 4.80 15.03
CA THR A 178 -3.69 3.45 14.68
C THR A 178 -4.74 2.40 14.99
N THR A 179 -4.69 1.25 14.29
CA THR A 179 -5.44 0.04 14.64
C THR A 179 -5.09 -0.46 16.04
N SER A 180 -3.88 -0.17 16.50
CA SER A 180 -3.40 -0.62 17.81
C SER A 180 -4.17 -0.02 18.98
N GLU A 181 -4.61 1.23 18.87
CA GLU A 181 -5.46 1.87 19.87
C GLU A 181 -6.83 1.20 19.96
N GLU A 182 -7.47 1.00 18.80
CA GLU A 182 -8.79 0.37 18.70
C GLU A 182 -8.78 -1.08 19.17
N ASN A 183 -7.82 -1.88 18.66
CA ASN A 183 -7.70 -3.29 18.98
C ASN A 183 -7.38 -3.52 20.46
N ALA A 184 -6.47 -2.75 21.06
CA ALA A 184 -6.16 -2.87 22.48
C ALA A 184 -7.37 -2.54 23.34
N SER A 185 -8.10 -1.48 23.01
CA SER A 185 -9.34 -1.11 23.71
C SER A 185 -10.37 -2.24 23.66
N ALA A 186 -10.64 -2.77 22.45
CA ALA A 186 -11.57 -3.89 22.25
C ALA A 186 -11.11 -5.16 22.97
N PHE A 187 -9.82 -5.47 22.93
CA PHE A 187 -9.25 -6.65 23.61
C PHE A 187 -9.49 -6.59 25.12
N PHE A 188 -9.10 -5.52 25.80
CA PHE A 188 -9.26 -5.41 27.24
C PHE A 188 -10.72 -5.34 27.65
N GLN A 189 -11.57 -4.67 26.88
CA GLN A 189 -13.01 -4.62 27.12
C GLN A 189 -13.65 -6.03 27.02
N SER A 190 -13.32 -6.80 25.99
CA SER A 190 -13.88 -8.16 25.78
C SER A 190 -13.48 -9.15 26.88
N HIS A 191 -12.35 -8.91 27.57
CA HIS A 191 -11.86 -9.72 28.68
C HIS A 191 -12.21 -9.14 30.06
N ASN A 192 -13.03 -8.08 30.10
CA ASN A 192 -13.43 -7.39 31.36
C ASN A 192 -12.21 -6.88 32.16
N LEU A 193 -11.11 -6.53 31.49
CA LEU A 193 -9.92 -6.00 32.13
C LEU A 193 -9.91 -4.47 32.04
N LYS A 194 -9.74 -3.82 33.17
CA LYS A 194 -9.60 -2.36 33.23
C LYS A 194 -8.14 -1.97 33.02
N VAL A 195 -7.86 -1.15 32.03
CA VAL A 195 -6.58 -0.52 31.77
C VAL A 195 -6.79 0.98 31.53
N SER A 196 -5.72 1.76 31.57
CA SER A 196 -5.75 3.15 31.12
C SER A 196 -4.80 3.35 29.97
N PHE A 197 -5.23 4.10 28.94
CA PHE A 197 -4.39 4.42 27.80
C PHE A 197 -3.81 5.82 27.93
N LEU A 198 -2.48 5.95 27.66
CA LEU A 198 -1.82 7.20 27.33
C LEU A 198 -1.63 7.24 25.81
N THR A 199 -2.36 8.14 25.15
CA THR A 199 -2.35 8.28 23.70
C THR A 199 -1.43 9.42 23.26
N PHE A 200 -0.73 9.26 22.14
CA PHE A 200 0.21 10.23 21.58
C PHE A 200 0.04 10.33 20.08
N THR A 201 0.02 11.54 19.53
CA THR A 201 0.00 11.76 18.08
C THR A 201 1.34 11.45 17.43
N GLU A 202 2.41 11.77 18.16
CA GLU A 202 3.79 11.54 17.72
C GLU A 202 4.36 10.27 18.35
N ARG A 203 4.87 9.40 17.51
CA ARG A 203 5.46 8.13 17.94
C ARG A 203 6.64 8.32 18.90
N ALA A 204 7.50 9.32 18.62
CA ALA A 204 8.63 9.65 19.49
C ALA A 204 8.19 10.05 20.91
N GLN A 205 7.03 10.69 21.05
CA GLN A 205 6.47 11.03 22.36
C GLN A 205 5.99 9.80 23.10
N ALA A 206 5.34 8.84 22.41
CA ALA A 206 4.94 7.57 22.99
C ALA A 206 6.15 6.75 23.47
N HIS A 207 7.20 6.69 22.65
CA HIS A 207 8.46 6.06 23.01
C HIS A 207 9.09 6.71 24.26
N ALA A 208 9.24 8.04 24.26
CA ALA A 208 9.80 8.77 25.39
C ALA A 208 8.98 8.56 26.67
N ALA A 209 7.65 8.58 26.57
CA ALA A 209 6.78 8.34 27.71
C ALA A 209 6.94 6.93 28.31
N TYR A 210 7.13 5.92 27.44
CA TYR A 210 7.40 4.55 27.88
C TYR A 210 8.80 4.46 28.50
N ALA A 211 9.84 5.01 27.86
CA ALA A 211 11.21 5.03 28.39
C ALA A 211 11.30 5.75 29.75
N ASP A 212 10.53 6.82 29.94
CA ASP A 212 10.38 7.58 31.19
C ASP A 212 9.50 6.87 32.24
N LYS A 213 9.05 5.64 31.98
CA LYS A 213 8.17 4.85 32.89
C LYS A 213 6.84 5.53 33.21
N LYS A 214 6.34 6.38 32.31
CA LYS A 214 4.97 6.97 32.43
C LYS A 214 3.89 5.97 32.10
N CYS A 215 4.25 4.88 31.40
CA CYS A 215 3.42 3.73 31.07
C CYS A 215 4.08 2.44 31.53
N ASP A 216 3.26 1.46 31.92
CA ASP A 216 3.71 0.12 32.32
C ASP A 216 3.98 -0.77 31.10
N ALA A 217 3.29 -0.51 29.98
CA ALA A 217 3.46 -1.21 28.73
C ALA A 217 3.31 -0.26 27.53
N PHE A 218 3.83 -0.68 26.37
CA PHE A 218 3.64 -0.02 25.07
C PHE A 218 3.02 -1.03 24.11
N THR A 219 1.95 -0.66 23.41
CA THR A 219 1.28 -1.52 22.43
C THR A 219 1.41 -0.99 21.01
N GLY A 220 1.53 -1.91 20.06
CA GLY A 220 1.69 -1.65 18.64
C GLY A 220 1.98 -2.92 17.86
N ASP A 221 2.26 -2.78 16.56
CA ASP A 221 2.75 -3.86 15.72
C ASP A 221 4.03 -4.46 16.32
N ARG A 222 4.14 -5.78 16.35
CA ARG A 222 5.28 -6.45 17.00
C ARG A 222 6.62 -6.06 16.37
N SER A 223 6.67 -5.89 15.07
CA SER A 223 7.86 -5.41 14.37
C SER A 223 8.21 -3.98 14.78
N ALA A 224 7.21 -3.12 14.93
CA ALA A 224 7.40 -1.77 15.42
C ALA A 224 7.86 -1.76 16.89
N LEU A 225 7.30 -2.63 17.74
CA LEU A 225 7.75 -2.78 19.12
C LEU A 225 9.20 -3.30 19.22
N ALA A 226 9.64 -4.14 18.28
CA ALA A 226 11.05 -4.55 18.19
C ALA A 226 11.96 -3.37 17.85
N ALA A 227 11.51 -2.50 16.93
CA ALA A 227 12.21 -1.25 16.61
C ALA A 227 12.30 -0.33 17.82
N GLU A 228 11.19 -0.14 18.56
CA GLU A 228 11.17 0.67 19.78
C GLU A 228 12.09 0.12 20.85
N ARG A 229 12.04 -1.19 21.08
CA ARG A 229 12.91 -1.87 22.03
C ARG A 229 14.38 -1.66 21.71
N SER A 230 14.75 -1.73 20.42
CA SER A 230 16.16 -1.64 19.99
C SER A 230 16.84 -0.31 20.32
N VAL A 231 16.06 0.76 20.54
CA VAL A 231 16.57 2.10 20.85
C VAL A 231 16.38 2.51 22.32
N LEU A 232 15.86 1.61 23.15
CA LEU A 232 15.86 1.81 24.61
C LEU A 232 17.30 1.75 25.18
N SER A 233 17.53 2.39 26.30
CA SER A 233 18.83 2.36 27.00
C SER A 233 19.26 0.96 27.43
N SER A 234 18.30 0.08 27.74
CA SER A 234 18.50 -1.31 28.16
C SER A 234 17.52 -2.22 27.42
N PRO A 235 17.71 -2.51 26.12
CA PRO A 235 16.76 -3.29 25.33
C PRO A 235 16.45 -4.68 25.89
N ASP A 236 17.45 -5.32 26.50
CA ASP A 236 17.34 -6.69 27.05
C ASP A 236 16.54 -6.75 28.35
N ASP A 237 16.33 -5.61 29.03
CA ASP A 237 15.47 -5.50 30.21
C ASP A 237 13.97 -5.44 29.84
N HIS A 238 13.64 -5.48 28.56
CA HIS A 238 12.29 -5.37 28.04
C HIS A 238 11.91 -6.58 27.18
N VAL A 239 10.66 -7.03 27.30
CA VAL A 239 10.11 -8.18 26.58
C VAL A 239 8.91 -7.77 25.74
N ILE A 240 8.82 -8.29 24.51
CA ILE A 240 7.60 -8.28 23.72
C ILE A 240 6.87 -9.58 23.99
N LEU A 241 5.65 -9.49 24.51
CA LEU A 241 4.82 -10.66 24.81
C LEU A 241 4.61 -11.51 23.54
N ARG A 242 4.47 -12.83 23.75
CA ARG A 242 4.28 -13.76 22.61
C ARG A 242 2.89 -13.67 22.02
N ASP A 243 1.89 -13.35 22.82
CA ASP A 243 0.50 -13.26 22.40
C ASP A 243 0.33 -12.17 21.36
N VAL A 244 -0.50 -12.46 20.36
CA VAL A 244 -0.88 -11.56 19.26
C VAL A 244 -2.38 -11.32 19.40
N ILE A 245 -2.80 -10.07 19.51
CA ILE A 245 -4.21 -9.73 19.73
C ILE A 245 -4.95 -9.33 18.46
N SER A 246 -4.23 -9.10 17.34
CA SER A 246 -4.84 -8.78 16.06
C SER A 246 -3.93 -9.23 14.89
N LYS A 247 -4.52 -9.27 13.69
CA LYS A 247 -3.78 -9.40 12.43
C LYS A 247 -3.48 -8.00 11.91
N GLU A 248 -2.23 -7.75 11.55
CA GLU A 248 -1.79 -6.48 10.98
C GLU A 248 -1.11 -6.73 9.61
N PRO A 249 -1.92 -6.88 8.53
CA PRO A 249 -1.38 -6.96 7.18
C PRO A 249 -0.95 -5.56 6.72
N LEU A 250 0.35 -5.30 6.74
CA LEU A 250 0.91 -4.01 6.37
C LEU A 250 1.19 -3.93 4.88
N GLY A 251 0.92 -2.79 4.26
CA GLY A 251 1.18 -2.65 2.83
C GLY A 251 1.28 -1.22 2.34
N PRO A 252 1.79 -1.04 1.11
CA PRO A 252 1.83 0.24 0.44
C PRO A 252 0.43 0.71 0.06
N VAL A 253 0.16 2.00 0.30
CA VAL A 253 -1.14 2.62 0.07
C VAL A 253 -1.02 3.69 -1.01
N ILE A 254 -2.01 3.75 -1.88
CA ILE A 254 -2.13 4.71 -2.97
C ILE A 254 -3.55 5.29 -3.03
N ARG A 255 -3.75 6.32 -3.84
CA ARG A 255 -5.09 6.82 -4.15
C ARG A 255 -5.85 5.79 -4.98
N LYS A 256 -7.15 5.65 -4.73
CA LYS A 256 -8.06 4.83 -5.52
C LYS A 256 -8.28 5.42 -6.91
N ASP A 257 -8.79 4.60 -7.82
CA ASP A 257 -9.18 4.98 -9.19
C ASP A 257 -8.02 5.33 -10.15
N ASP A 258 -6.80 4.91 -9.85
CA ASP A 258 -5.64 4.95 -10.76
C ASP A 258 -5.09 3.54 -10.99
N SER A 259 -5.78 2.76 -11.82
CA SER A 259 -5.46 1.34 -12.06
C SER A 259 -4.05 1.13 -12.63
N ARG A 260 -3.52 2.12 -13.38
CA ARG A 260 -2.17 2.05 -13.94
C ARG A 260 -1.11 2.20 -12.85
N TRP A 261 -1.33 3.14 -11.91
CA TRP A 261 -0.46 3.34 -10.77
C TRP A 261 -0.56 2.17 -9.78
N THR A 262 -1.78 1.72 -9.47
CA THR A 262 -2.03 0.51 -8.67
C THR A 262 -1.30 -0.70 -9.24
N GLY A 263 -1.43 -0.92 -10.55
CA GLY A 263 -0.73 -2.01 -11.23
C GLY A 263 0.78 -1.92 -11.09
N LEU A 264 1.36 -0.73 -11.26
CA LEU A 264 2.80 -0.53 -11.11
C LEU A 264 3.28 -0.83 -9.69
N ILE A 265 2.63 -0.26 -8.67
CA ILE A 265 3.03 -0.47 -7.28
C ILE A 265 2.89 -1.94 -6.88
N ARG A 266 1.75 -2.57 -7.23
CA ARG A 266 1.48 -3.98 -6.95
C ARG A 266 2.51 -4.90 -7.61
N TRP A 267 2.79 -4.70 -8.90
CA TRP A 267 3.75 -5.54 -9.61
C TRP A 267 5.20 -5.25 -9.22
N THR A 268 5.51 -4.06 -8.69
CA THR A 268 6.81 -3.82 -8.04
C THR A 268 6.98 -4.73 -6.82
N LEU A 269 5.96 -4.81 -5.93
CA LEU A 269 5.99 -5.71 -4.78
C LEU A 269 6.09 -7.18 -5.20
N PHE A 270 5.24 -7.61 -6.14
CA PHE A 270 5.25 -8.99 -6.60
C PHE A 270 6.55 -9.37 -7.33
N ALA A 271 7.16 -8.42 -8.02
CA ALA A 271 8.45 -8.64 -8.66
C ALA A 271 9.58 -8.90 -7.65
N LEU A 272 9.59 -8.19 -6.51
CA LEU A 272 10.55 -8.44 -5.43
C LEU A 272 10.38 -9.85 -4.83
N ILE A 273 9.13 -10.29 -4.62
CA ILE A 273 8.81 -11.62 -4.08
C ILE A 273 9.15 -12.73 -5.10
N ASN A 274 8.72 -12.58 -6.36
CA ASN A 274 9.05 -13.54 -7.42
C ASN A 274 10.56 -13.63 -7.66
N ALA A 275 11.29 -12.52 -7.57
CA ALA A 275 12.74 -12.55 -7.72
C ALA A 275 13.43 -13.37 -6.62
N GLU A 276 12.94 -13.29 -5.38
CA GLU A 276 13.40 -14.16 -4.29
C GLU A 276 13.10 -15.63 -4.60
N GLU A 277 11.86 -15.96 -4.96
CA GLU A 277 11.42 -17.33 -5.27
C GLU A 277 12.23 -17.96 -6.44
N LEU A 278 12.61 -17.15 -7.43
CA LEU A 278 13.39 -17.57 -8.59
C LEU A 278 14.91 -17.52 -8.37
N GLY A 279 15.36 -17.15 -7.18
CA GLY A 279 16.79 -16.99 -6.86
C GLY A 279 17.47 -15.87 -7.64
N ILE A 280 16.71 -14.85 -8.07
CA ILE A 280 17.24 -13.64 -8.70
C ILE A 280 17.59 -12.64 -7.61
N SER A 281 18.88 -12.32 -7.45
CA SER A 281 19.40 -11.40 -6.43
C SER A 281 20.06 -10.18 -7.07
N SER A 282 20.37 -9.18 -6.24
CA SER A 282 21.15 -8.02 -6.66
C SER A 282 22.51 -8.39 -7.30
N LYS A 283 23.09 -9.51 -6.87
CA LYS A 283 24.36 -10.02 -7.38
C LYS A 283 24.20 -10.79 -8.69
N SER A 284 23.12 -11.57 -8.85
CA SER A 284 22.93 -12.45 -10.02
C SER A 284 22.22 -11.75 -11.18
N VAL A 285 21.40 -10.72 -10.95
CA VAL A 285 20.60 -10.06 -11.97
C VAL A 285 21.42 -9.30 -13.02
N GLY A 286 22.59 -8.80 -12.67
CA GLY A 286 23.53 -8.15 -13.59
C GLY A 286 24.41 -9.13 -14.39
N ALA A 287 24.33 -10.43 -14.14
CA ALA A 287 25.16 -11.47 -14.72
C ALA A 287 24.29 -12.61 -15.29
N GLU A 288 24.30 -13.76 -14.63
CA GLU A 288 23.66 -15.01 -15.11
C GLU A 288 22.13 -14.98 -15.19
N LYS A 289 21.47 -14.11 -14.38
CA LYS A 289 20.01 -13.99 -14.30
C LYS A 289 19.43 -12.80 -15.09
N GLY A 290 20.28 -12.02 -15.78
CA GLY A 290 19.83 -10.80 -16.47
C GLY A 290 18.83 -11.05 -17.58
N GLU A 291 19.07 -12.03 -18.47
CA GLU A 291 18.16 -12.37 -19.56
C GLU A 291 16.82 -12.92 -19.02
N GLN A 292 16.87 -13.73 -17.98
CA GLN A 292 15.66 -14.24 -17.29
C GLN A 292 14.83 -13.07 -16.73
N ALA A 293 15.46 -12.11 -16.06
CA ALA A 293 14.78 -10.93 -15.52
C ALA A 293 14.15 -10.08 -16.64
N VAL A 294 14.85 -9.86 -17.75
CA VAL A 294 14.28 -9.14 -18.89
C VAL A 294 13.06 -9.85 -19.48
N ALA A 295 13.11 -11.18 -19.60
CA ALA A 295 12.01 -11.97 -20.14
C ALA A 295 10.78 -11.90 -19.20
N LEU A 296 10.98 -12.07 -17.89
CA LEU A 296 9.92 -11.97 -16.87
C LEU A 296 9.28 -10.57 -16.85
N GLY A 297 10.06 -9.51 -17.06
CA GLY A 297 9.57 -8.14 -17.07
C GLY A 297 8.76 -7.73 -18.31
N ALA A 298 8.77 -8.53 -19.38
CA ALA A 298 8.22 -8.15 -20.68
C ALA A 298 6.70 -7.79 -20.66
N PRO A 299 5.81 -8.43 -19.91
CA PRO A 299 4.41 -8.00 -19.85
C PRO A 299 4.22 -6.57 -19.34
N ALA A 300 4.97 -6.15 -18.33
CA ALA A 300 4.88 -4.80 -17.76
C ALA A 300 5.43 -3.73 -18.71
N VAL A 301 6.42 -4.06 -19.56
CA VAL A 301 6.92 -3.17 -20.62
C VAL A 301 5.78 -2.78 -21.56
N ARG A 302 4.96 -3.75 -21.98
CA ARG A 302 3.83 -3.50 -22.89
C ARG A 302 2.67 -2.76 -22.21
N SER A 303 2.33 -3.16 -20.98
CA SER A 303 1.10 -2.70 -20.32
C SER A 303 1.29 -1.37 -19.57
N LEU A 304 2.47 -1.15 -18.99
CA LEU A 304 2.77 0.03 -18.15
C LEU A 304 3.74 1.02 -18.81
N GLY A 305 4.28 0.68 -19.99
CA GLY A 305 5.26 1.51 -20.68
C GLY A 305 6.58 1.62 -19.90
N LEU A 306 7.01 0.52 -19.26
CA LEU A 306 8.29 0.48 -18.54
C LEU A 306 9.47 0.23 -19.47
N PRO A 307 10.70 0.62 -19.08
CA PRO A 307 11.90 0.24 -19.78
C PRO A 307 12.05 -1.29 -19.88
N ARG A 308 12.67 -1.80 -20.95
CA ARG A 308 12.85 -3.25 -21.14
C ARG A 308 13.61 -3.93 -19.99
N ASP A 309 14.53 -3.21 -19.39
CA ASP A 309 15.42 -3.66 -18.31
C ASP A 309 14.93 -3.26 -16.92
N TRP A 310 13.64 -2.87 -16.77
CA TRP A 310 13.10 -2.37 -15.52
C TRP A 310 13.30 -3.33 -14.34
N LEU A 311 13.14 -4.64 -14.57
CA LEU A 311 13.30 -5.65 -13.50
C LEU A 311 14.78 -5.83 -13.13
N VAL A 312 15.69 -5.72 -14.11
CA VAL A 312 17.14 -5.72 -13.85
C VAL A 312 17.54 -4.51 -13.00
N LYS A 313 17.00 -3.33 -13.31
CA LYS A 313 17.25 -2.10 -12.55
C LYS A 313 16.65 -2.15 -11.16
N LEU A 314 15.42 -2.69 -11.04
CA LEU A 314 14.76 -2.91 -9.75
C LEU A 314 15.64 -3.78 -8.84
N ILE A 315 15.92 -5.01 -9.27
CA ILE A 315 16.62 -5.98 -8.43
C ILE A 315 18.10 -5.61 -8.24
N GLY A 316 18.73 -5.05 -9.27
CA GLY A 316 20.11 -4.54 -9.15
C GLY A 316 20.22 -3.34 -8.19
N GLY A 317 19.18 -2.51 -8.11
CA GLY A 317 19.16 -1.32 -7.28
C GLY A 317 18.84 -1.57 -5.80
N VAL A 318 17.87 -2.45 -5.53
CA VAL A 318 17.38 -2.68 -4.15
C VAL A 318 17.48 -4.13 -3.68
N GLY A 319 17.81 -5.08 -4.56
CA GLY A 319 17.74 -6.50 -4.26
C GLY A 319 16.32 -7.07 -4.37
N ASN A 320 16.17 -8.35 -4.07
CA ASN A 320 14.88 -9.01 -3.94
C ASN A 320 14.27 -8.80 -2.54
N TYR A 321 13.10 -9.38 -2.27
CA TYR A 321 12.41 -9.19 -0.99
C TYR A 321 13.26 -9.71 0.21
N ALA A 322 13.91 -10.87 0.08
CA ALA A 322 14.78 -11.40 1.14
C ALA A 322 15.93 -10.44 1.44
N GLU A 323 16.61 -9.93 0.42
CA GLU A 323 17.73 -9.00 0.59
C GLU A 323 17.28 -7.71 1.29
N ILE A 324 16.07 -7.20 0.97
CA ILE A 324 15.48 -6.03 1.63
C ILE A 324 15.16 -6.35 3.09
N PHE A 325 14.53 -7.49 3.36
CA PHE A 325 14.17 -7.91 4.71
C PHE A 325 15.43 -8.09 5.58
N GLU A 326 16.38 -8.88 5.12
CA GLU A 326 17.58 -9.25 5.92
C GLU A 326 18.41 -8.03 6.32
N ARG A 327 18.66 -7.09 5.39
CA ARG A 327 19.50 -5.91 5.71
C ARG A 327 18.82 -4.89 6.61
N ASN A 328 17.46 -4.85 6.67
CA ASN A 328 16.74 -3.85 7.45
C ASN A 328 16.15 -4.41 8.75
N LEU A 329 15.66 -5.64 8.73
CA LEU A 329 14.87 -6.23 9.81
C LEU A 329 15.45 -7.53 10.34
N GLY A 330 16.30 -8.19 9.56
CA GLY A 330 16.77 -9.56 9.77
C GLY A 330 17.52 -9.82 11.07
N PRO A 331 17.90 -11.09 11.32
CA PRO A 331 18.54 -11.51 12.58
C PRO A 331 19.83 -10.77 12.92
N ASP A 332 20.56 -10.30 11.90
CA ASP A 332 21.83 -9.58 12.06
C ASP A 332 21.64 -8.06 12.30
N THR A 333 20.39 -7.58 12.31
CA THR A 333 20.05 -6.18 12.62
C THR A 333 19.75 -6.02 14.12
N PRO A 334 19.70 -4.77 14.64
CA PRO A 334 19.27 -4.51 16.01
C PRO A 334 17.86 -5.03 16.34
N LEU A 335 16.98 -5.18 15.33
CA LEU A 335 15.62 -5.67 15.50
C LEU A 335 15.57 -7.20 15.70
N LYS A 336 16.51 -7.93 15.12
CA LYS A 336 16.64 -9.40 15.22
C LYS A 336 15.37 -10.15 14.86
N LEU A 337 14.66 -9.70 13.81
CA LEU A 337 13.42 -10.34 13.37
C LEU A 337 13.71 -11.54 12.47
N ASN A 338 12.96 -12.62 12.71
CA ASN A 338 12.91 -13.75 11.79
C ASN A 338 11.82 -13.54 10.75
N ARG A 339 11.96 -14.17 9.59
CA ARG A 339 10.99 -14.10 8.49
C ARG A 339 9.58 -14.53 8.95
N GLY A 340 9.43 -15.69 9.60
CA GLY A 340 8.16 -16.19 10.08
C GLY A 340 7.07 -16.16 8.99
N MET A 341 5.96 -15.46 9.22
CA MET A 341 4.92 -15.28 8.21
C MET A 341 5.41 -14.53 6.96
N ASN A 342 6.51 -13.81 7.02
CA ASN A 342 7.13 -13.10 5.90
C ASN A 342 8.13 -13.95 5.11
N ALA A 343 8.20 -15.27 5.33
CA ALA A 343 8.87 -16.21 4.44
C ALA A 343 7.99 -16.50 3.21
N LEU A 344 8.59 -17.05 2.16
CA LEU A 344 7.86 -17.49 0.96
C LEU A 344 6.84 -18.59 1.30
N TRP A 345 5.79 -18.70 0.53
CA TRP A 345 4.73 -19.70 0.69
C TRP A 345 5.25 -21.15 0.68
N ASN A 346 6.28 -21.44 -0.10
CA ASN A 346 6.92 -22.75 -0.19
C ASN A 346 7.96 -23.00 0.94
N GLU A 347 8.23 -22.00 1.78
CA GLU A 347 9.07 -22.06 2.97
C GLU A 347 8.26 -21.95 4.28
N GLY A 348 6.93 -22.08 4.19
CA GLY A 348 6.02 -22.05 5.34
C GLY A 348 5.55 -20.65 5.75
N GLY A 349 5.81 -19.62 4.96
CA GLY A 349 5.31 -18.25 5.14
C GLY A 349 4.03 -17.96 4.36
N LEU A 350 3.68 -16.68 4.29
CA LEU A 350 2.48 -16.17 3.62
C LEU A 350 2.80 -15.31 2.39
N LEU A 351 4.08 -15.10 2.07
CA LEU A 351 4.43 -14.36 0.86
C LEU A 351 4.12 -15.19 -0.37
N TYR A 352 3.10 -14.77 -1.08
CA TYR A 352 2.62 -15.41 -2.30
C TYR A 352 2.38 -14.32 -3.36
N ALA A 353 3.18 -14.33 -4.42
CA ALA A 353 3.02 -13.41 -5.53
C ALA A 353 2.50 -14.18 -6.77
N PRO A 354 1.59 -13.60 -7.56
CA PRO A 354 1.20 -14.16 -8.85
C PRO A 354 2.40 -14.27 -9.77
N PRO A 355 2.45 -15.31 -10.64
CA PRO A 355 3.57 -15.52 -11.55
C PRO A 355 3.67 -14.38 -12.58
N MET A 356 4.89 -14.04 -12.95
CA MET A 356 5.25 -13.05 -13.98
C MET A 356 5.35 -13.76 -15.34
N GLN A 357 4.21 -13.96 -16.04
CA GLN A 357 4.15 -14.65 -17.33
C GLN A 357 3.61 -13.75 -18.44
#